data_6776b63813db72cfaf2598339914a8b0
#
_entry.id   6776b63813db72cfaf2598339914a8b0
#
_cell.length_a   1.000
_cell.length_b   1.000
_cell.length_c   1.000
_cell.angle_alpha   90.00
_cell.angle_beta   90.00
_cell.angle_gamma   90.00
#
_symmetry.space_group_name_H-M   'P 1'
#
loop_
_entity.id
_entity.type
_entity.pdbx_description
1 polymer ?
#
loop_
_entity_poly.entity_id
_entity_poly.type
_entity_poly.pdbx_seq_one_letter_code
_entity_poly.pdbx_strand_id
1 'polypeptide(L)'
;MTDYTKTSGVNGKMVIRDTGLDVEFYFQAGYNSDWWNGMPFNWTANGKTTSKEINYPTGRPFYKVGEVRITDSQTVTFRLTDGTSATGMGGPTSFSQYIKRDTIPAKPSTPNISNITATSVYVTFSDGSNGGDAIDARQIGYGTSSSSVQHTVSSDRSTTITGLSQGTTYYFWARTHNSEGWSAWSNRASAKTLKTPGAPSAPLLSSVRATSVDVAFSAPSDSGGSTITGYQIGYGTNSSTPSSTVSATSPQVVTGLNPGTVYYIRVRARNSVGWGAWSAARSIRTVAGAYIRVGAEIKLAIPYVKVGGVWKVAEPWIRNVGAWKRST
;
A
#
# COMPACT_ATOMS: atom_id res chain seq x y z
N MET A 1 21.20 21.32 30.19
CA MET A 1 22.03 20.96 31.37
C MET A 1 21.09 20.86 32.55
N THR A 2 21.02 19.73 33.19
CA THR A 2 20.11 19.47 34.31
C THR A 2 20.90 18.93 35.49
N ASP A 3 20.77 19.59 36.65
CA ASP A 3 21.42 19.19 37.90
C ASP A 3 20.43 18.42 38.78
N TYR A 4 20.81 17.20 39.12
CA TYR A 4 20.12 16.37 40.11
C TYR A 4 20.95 16.40 41.42
N THR A 5 20.34 16.74 42.54
CA THR A 5 21.04 16.97 43.76
C THR A 5 20.54 16.14 44.91
N LYS A 6 21.45 15.55 45.70
CA LYS A 6 21.15 14.91 46.98
C LYS A 6 22.10 15.45 48.05
N THR A 7 21.53 15.88 49.16
CA THR A 7 22.34 16.20 50.35
C THR A 7 22.68 14.89 51.06
N SER A 8 23.92 14.64 51.36
CA SER A 8 24.34 13.49 52.14
C SER A 8 24.03 13.73 53.62
N GLY A 9 23.79 12.65 54.38
CA GLY A 9 23.50 12.74 55.82
C GLY A 9 24.66 13.33 56.65
N VAL A 10 25.75 13.74 56.08
CA VAL A 10 26.96 14.28 56.68
C VAL A 10 27.29 15.65 56.09
N ASN A 11 26.32 16.49 55.93
CA ASN A 11 26.49 17.90 55.51
C ASN A 11 27.26 18.07 54.18
N GLY A 12 27.29 17.06 53.34
CA GLY A 12 27.84 17.15 51.97
C GLY A 12 26.75 17.18 50.93
N LYS A 13 27.07 17.65 49.74
CA LYS A 13 26.12 17.71 48.60
C LYS A 13 26.69 16.95 47.41
N MET A 14 25.95 15.98 46.93
CA MET A 14 26.25 15.22 45.71
C MET A 14 25.40 15.76 44.56
N VAL A 15 26.02 15.97 43.41
CA VAL A 15 25.31 16.42 42.20
C VAL A 15 25.67 15.51 41.06
N ILE A 16 24.64 15.04 40.37
CA ILE A 16 24.75 14.41 39.03
C ILE A 16 24.26 15.47 38.07
N ARG A 17 25.12 15.92 37.16
CA ARG A 17 24.82 16.94 36.16
C ARG A 17 24.73 16.29 34.80
N ASP A 18 23.60 16.40 34.17
CA ASP A 18 23.40 15.97 32.78
C ASP A 18 23.72 17.15 31.84
N THR A 19 24.71 16.97 30.98
CA THR A 19 25.15 17.96 29.98
C THR A 19 24.62 17.67 28.58
N GLY A 20 23.79 16.63 28.44
CA GLY A 20 23.24 16.17 27.16
C GLY A 20 23.97 14.92 26.62
N LEU A 21 25.27 14.95 26.47
CA LEU A 21 26.06 13.77 26.03
C LEU A 21 26.80 13.11 27.16
N ASP A 22 27.25 13.89 28.14
CA ASP A 22 28.04 13.44 29.26
C ASP A 22 27.28 13.63 30.55
N VAL A 23 27.57 12.80 31.55
CA VAL A 23 27.11 12.94 32.93
C VAL A 23 28.29 13.22 33.79
N GLU A 24 28.27 14.34 34.47
CA GLU A 24 29.33 14.79 35.38
C GLU A 24 28.91 14.56 36.83
N PHE A 25 29.86 14.13 37.63
CA PHE A 25 29.67 13.87 39.05
C PHE A 25 30.43 14.93 39.86
N TYR A 26 29.70 15.63 40.73
CA TYR A 26 30.25 16.66 41.58
C TYR A 26 29.98 16.36 43.05
N PHE A 27 30.92 16.76 43.89
CA PHE A 27 30.78 16.69 45.33
C PHE A 27 31.13 18.05 45.95
N GLN A 28 30.39 18.44 47.00
CA GLN A 28 30.73 19.56 47.86
C GLN A 28 30.67 19.14 49.31
N ALA A 29 31.78 19.30 50.02
CA ALA A 29 31.84 19.00 51.45
C ALA A 29 31.06 20.03 52.31
N GLY A 30 30.39 19.58 53.35
CA GLY A 30 29.64 20.43 54.28
C GLY A 30 30.45 21.10 55.35
N TYR A 31 31.58 20.47 55.76
CA TYR A 31 32.50 20.98 56.81
C TYR A 31 33.96 21.04 56.34
N ASN A 32 34.89 21.48 57.19
CA ASN A 32 36.30 21.70 56.86
C ASN A 32 36.95 20.52 56.18
N SER A 33 37.86 20.84 55.28
CA SER A 33 38.39 20.01 54.20
C SER A 33 39.29 18.81 54.63
N ASP A 34 39.83 18.85 55.83
CA ASP A 34 40.89 17.88 56.22
C ASP A 34 40.37 16.43 56.37
N TRP A 35 39.11 16.25 56.52
CA TRP A 35 38.44 14.95 56.68
C TRP A 35 38.08 14.28 55.37
N TRP A 36 38.18 14.97 54.25
CA TRP A 36 37.73 14.49 52.94
C TRP A 36 38.87 14.07 51.99
N ASN A 37 40.11 14.11 52.48
CA ASN A 37 41.25 13.69 51.73
C ASN A 37 41.36 12.14 51.65
N GLY A 38 41.59 11.59 50.48
CA GLY A 38 41.66 10.19 50.25
C GLY A 38 40.32 9.44 50.19
N MET A 39 39.22 10.18 50.13
CA MET A 39 37.90 9.56 50.07
C MET A 39 37.62 8.92 48.69
N PRO A 40 37.23 7.64 48.63
CA PRO A 40 36.89 7.00 47.38
C PRO A 40 35.45 7.33 46.94
N PHE A 41 35.33 7.82 45.73
CA PHE A 41 34.06 8.02 45.03
C PHE A 41 33.90 7.00 43.93
N ASN A 42 32.71 6.42 43.86
CA ASN A 42 32.39 5.49 42.82
C ASN A 42 31.19 6.02 42.02
N TRP A 43 31.20 5.84 40.73
CA TRP A 43 30.03 6.03 39.89
C TRP A 43 29.84 4.82 38.96
N THR A 44 28.59 4.49 38.75
CA THR A 44 28.21 3.39 37.87
C THR A 44 27.36 3.96 36.72
N ALA A 45 27.83 3.69 35.50
CA ALA A 45 27.13 3.98 34.28
C ALA A 45 27.51 2.95 33.21
N ASN A 46 26.67 2.67 32.23
CA ASN A 46 26.91 1.66 31.18
C ASN A 46 27.27 0.28 31.75
N GLY A 47 26.72 -0.11 32.91
CA GLY A 47 27.05 -1.37 33.61
C GLY A 47 28.45 -1.43 34.20
N LYS A 48 29.24 -0.36 34.14
CA LYS A 48 30.60 -0.28 34.66
C LYS A 48 30.71 0.66 35.84
N THR A 49 31.36 0.20 36.91
CA THR A 49 31.65 1.06 38.06
C THR A 49 33.10 1.57 37.94
N THR A 50 33.27 2.86 38.11
CA THR A 50 34.56 3.54 38.16
C THR A 50 34.77 4.13 39.55
N SER A 51 35.95 3.99 40.07
CA SER A 51 36.36 4.53 41.39
C SER A 51 37.42 5.59 41.24
N LYS A 52 37.40 6.60 42.07
CA LYS A 52 38.43 7.65 42.15
C LYS A 52 38.53 8.17 43.56
N GLU A 53 39.76 8.19 44.08
CA GLU A 53 40.06 8.92 45.29
C GLU A 53 40.37 10.38 44.96
N ILE A 54 39.88 11.29 45.76
CA ILE A 54 40.15 12.72 45.60
C ILE A 54 40.71 13.33 46.87
N ASN A 55 41.64 14.26 46.68
CA ASN A 55 42.04 15.20 47.70
C ASN A 55 41.18 16.47 47.56
N TYR A 56 40.29 16.67 48.51
CA TYR A 56 39.29 17.73 48.40
C TYR A 56 39.97 19.10 48.68
N PRO A 57 39.82 20.10 47.78
CA PRO A 57 40.47 21.40 47.94
C PRO A 57 39.85 22.22 49.10
N THR A 58 40.67 23.07 49.72
CA THR A 58 40.19 23.99 50.74
C THR A 58 39.13 24.96 50.20
N GLY A 59 38.23 25.43 51.06
CA GLY A 59 37.21 26.44 50.68
C GLY A 59 35.86 25.88 50.22
N ARG A 60 35.64 24.60 50.28
CA ARG A 60 34.35 23.89 49.95
C ARG A 60 33.79 24.16 48.58
N PRO A 61 34.58 24.18 47.51
CA PRO A 61 33.99 24.33 46.16
C PRO A 61 33.20 23.08 45.76
N PHE A 62 32.34 23.22 44.76
CA PHE A 62 31.88 22.07 44.00
C PHE A 62 33.01 21.49 43.20
N TYR A 63 33.39 20.27 43.49
CA TYR A 63 34.54 19.61 42.87
C TYR A 63 34.03 18.52 41.92
N LYS A 64 34.49 18.58 40.68
CA LYS A 64 34.17 17.54 39.67
C LYS A 64 34.98 16.27 39.99
N VAL A 65 34.27 15.24 40.40
CA VAL A 65 34.85 13.95 40.75
C VAL A 65 35.18 13.14 39.49
N GLY A 66 34.27 13.14 38.56
CA GLY A 66 34.37 12.38 37.31
C GLY A 66 33.31 12.73 36.30
N GLU A 67 33.42 12.11 35.17
CA GLU A 67 32.44 12.19 34.08
C GLU A 67 32.38 10.87 33.34
N VAL A 68 31.26 10.63 32.65
CA VAL A 68 31.02 9.48 31.79
C VAL A 68 30.08 9.85 30.67
N ARG A 69 30.40 9.42 29.45
CA ARG A 69 29.51 9.57 28.30
C ARG A 69 28.46 8.47 28.33
N ILE A 70 27.18 8.85 28.22
CA ILE A 70 26.07 7.92 28.10
C ILE A 70 25.24 8.21 26.85
N THR A 71 25.00 7.17 26.05
CA THR A 71 24.26 7.25 24.79
C THR A 71 22.84 6.73 24.91
N ASP A 72 22.58 5.91 25.94
CA ASP A 72 21.30 5.25 26.15
C ASP A 72 20.68 5.68 27.47
N SER A 73 19.35 5.65 27.56
CA SER A 73 18.64 5.92 28.81
C SER A 73 18.98 4.89 29.87
N GLN A 74 19.49 5.33 30.99
CA GLN A 74 19.91 4.45 32.06
C GLN A 74 19.92 5.12 33.43
N THR A 75 19.97 4.32 34.48
CA THR A 75 20.22 4.81 35.85
C THR A 75 21.72 4.95 36.08
N VAL A 76 22.17 6.15 36.44
CA VAL A 76 23.52 6.43 36.91
C VAL A 76 23.51 6.49 38.41
N THR A 77 24.49 5.86 39.05
CA THR A 77 24.64 5.88 40.49
C THR A 77 25.97 6.55 40.87
N PHE A 78 25.89 7.52 41.75
CA PHE A 78 27.02 8.15 42.38
C PHE A 78 27.07 7.76 43.85
N ARG A 79 28.16 7.21 44.31
CA ARG A 79 28.34 6.70 45.65
C ARG A 79 29.61 7.20 46.27
N LEU A 80 29.51 7.69 47.52
CA LEU A 80 30.61 7.90 48.41
C LEU A 80 30.82 6.58 49.16
N THR A 81 31.97 5.93 48.98
CA THR A 81 32.36 4.73 49.74
C THR A 81 33.29 5.11 50.85
N ASP A 82 32.83 4.91 52.07
CA ASP A 82 33.69 5.05 53.23
C ASP A 82 34.59 3.81 53.34
N GLY A 83 35.90 4.02 53.25
CA GLY A 83 36.89 2.93 53.35
C GLY A 83 37.34 2.68 54.78
N THR A 84 36.97 3.52 55.75
CA THR A 84 37.38 3.37 57.15
C THR A 84 36.28 3.95 58.06
N SER A 85 36.08 3.31 59.21
CA SER A 85 35.21 3.77 60.31
C SER A 85 35.70 5.10 60.88
N ALA A 86 35.76 6.18 60.10
CA ALA A 86 36.03 7.50 60.64
C ALA A 86 34.75 7.99 61.30
N THR A 87 34.74 7.88 62.60
CA THR A 87 33.81 8.39 63.58
C THR A 87 33.03 9.62 63.10
N GLY A 88 31.71 9.47 62.89
CA GLY A 88 30.77 10.55 62.67
C GLY A 88 30.20 10.73 61.30
N MET A 89 30.60 9.96 60.29
CA MET A 89 29.94 9.94 59.00
C MET A 89 28.95 8.74 58.96
N GLY A 90 27.70 9.02 58.86
CA GLY A 90 26.68 7.96 58.61
C GLY A 90 27.01 7.24 57.31
N GLY A 91 27.15 5.94 57.36
CA GLY A 91 27.56 4.98 56.32
C GLY A 91 27.53 5.38 54.83
N PRO A 92 27.81 4.49 53.94
CA PRO A 92 27.97 4.80 52.52
C PRO A 92 26.70 5.47 51.96
N THR A 93 26.87 6.71 51.44
CA THR A 93 25.78 7.45 50.83
C THR A 93 25.77 7.22 49.33
N SER A 94 24.66 6.83 48.78
CA SER A 94 24.49 6.69 47.34
C SER A 94 23.36 7.55 46.82
N PHE A 95 23.52 8.02 45.61
CA PHE A 95 22.51 8.73 44.85
C PHE A 95 22.40 8.16 43.46
N SER A 96 21.20 7.72 43.10
CA SER A 96 20.92 7.20 41.77
C SER A 96 19.91 8.10 41.06
N GLN A 97 20.20 8.36 39.80
CA GLN A 97 19.33 9.17 38.93
C GLN A 97 19.17 8.48 37.60
N TYR A 98 17.94 8.34 37.16
CA TYR A 98 17.64 7.88 35.81
C TYR A 98 17.86 9.05 34.84
N ILE A 99 18.76 8.87 33.91
CA ILE A 99 19.05 9.82 32.85
C ILE A 99 18.38 9.31 31.59
N LYS A 100 17.41 10.07 31.10
CA LYS A 100 16.70 9.77 29.86
C LYS A 100 17.52 10.28 28.69
N ARG A 101 17.65 9.46 27.66
CA ARG A 101 18.17 9.83 26.33
C ARG A 101 17.11 9.52 25.32
N ASP A 102 16.62 10.54 24.67
CA ASP A 102 15.68 10.34 23.58
C ASP A 102 16.42 9.89 22.32
N THR A 103 15.78 9.11 21.51
CA THR A 103 16.31 8.56 20.26
C THR A 103 15.29 8.77 19.16
N ILE A 104 15.70 8.64 17.91
CA ILE A 104 14.74 8.61 16.80
C ILE A 104 13.72 7.48 17.02
N PRO A 105 12.48 7.62 16.53
CA PRO A 105 11.47 6.58 16.67
C PRO A 105 11.89 5.26 16.02
N ALA A 106 11.40 4.15 16.56
CA ALA A 106 11.50 2.87 15.87
C ALA A 106 10.66 2.90 14.58
N LYS A 107 11.07 2.12 13.58
CA LYS A 107 10.32 2.02 12.32
C LYS A 107 8.86 1.60 12.57
N PRO A 108 7.88 2.20 11.87
CA PRO A 108 6.47 1.82 11.96
C PRO A 108 6.18 0.41 11.46
N SER A 109 4.95 -0.06 11.68
CA SER A 109 4.46 -1.30 11.08
C SER A 109 4.47 -1.22 9.56
N THR A 110 4.53 -2.38 8.90
CA THR A 110 4.28 -2.49 7.45
C THR A 110 2.90 -1.90 7.13
N PRO A 111 2.77 -1.00 6.14
CA PRO A 111 1.49 -0.43 5.77
C PRO A 111 0.46 -1.49 5.36
N ASN A 112 -0.78 -1.31 5.79
CA ASN A 112 -1.93 -2.07 5.31
C ASN A 112 -2.62 -1.28 4.20
N ILE A 113 -2.93 -1.95 3.07
CA ILE A 113 -3.51 -1.33 1.88
C ILE A 113 -4.92 -1.88 1.67
N SER A 114 -5.89 -0.98 1.52
CA SER A 114 -7.30 -1.32 1.32
C SER A 114 -7.97 -0.34 0.34
N ASN A 115 -9.26 -0.53 0.08
CA ASN A 115 -10.08 0.34 -0.80
C ASN A 115 -9.39 0.65 -2.14
N ILE A 116 -8.82 -0.40 -2.76
CA ILE A 116 -8.08 -0.26 -4.02
C ILE A 116 -9.06 0.06 -5.15
N THR A 117 -8.81 1.14 -5.88
CA THR A 117 -9.57 1.55 -7.07
C THR A 117 -8.65 1.56 -8.30
N ALA A 118 -9.10 2.14 -9.40
CA ALA A 118 -8.26 2.34 -10.58
C ALA A 118 -7.19 3.41 -10.37
N THR A 119 -7.45 4.39 -9.50
CA THR A 119 -6.59 5.59 -9.36
C THR A 119 -6.29 5.96 -7.92
N SER A 120 -6.68 5.13 -6.95
CA SER A 120 -6.45 5.41 -5.54
C SER A 120 -6.31 4.13 -4.71
N VAL A 121 -5.68 4.28 -3.53
CA VAL A 121 -5.62 3.27 -2.48
C VAL A 121 -5.73 3.94 -1.12
N TYR A 122 -6.30 3.26 -0.13
CA TYR A 122 -6.30 3.69 1.26
C TYR A 122 -5.19 2.95 2.00
N VAL A 123 -4.31 3.71 2.66
CA VAL A 123 -3.11 3.23 3.36
C VAL A 123 -3.25 3.51 4.85
N THR A 124 -2.98 2.52 5.70
CA THR A 124 -2.93 2.66 7.15
C THR A 124 -1.67 2.03 7.71
N PHE A 125 -1.18 2.52 8.86
CA PHE A 125 -0.08 1.93 9.59
C PHE A 125 -0.16 2.27 11.08
N SER A 126 0.67 1.62 11.91
CA SER A 126 0.84 1.92 13.32
C SER A 126 2.26 2.42 13.58
N ASP A 127 2.40 3.40 14.46
CA ASP A 127 3.70 3.90 14.89
C ASP A 127 4.53 2.78 15.54
N GLY A 128 5.85 2.87 15.45
CA GLY A 128 6.78 2.15 16.32
C GLY A 128 6.86 2.82 17.70
N SER A 129 7.82 2.40 18.54
CA SER A 129 8.09 3.13 19.78
C SER A 129 8.57 4.55 19.44
N ASN A 130 8.19 5.51 20.28
CA ASN A 130 8.47 6.93 20.03
C ASN A 130 9.90 7.36 20.35
N GLY A 131 10.76 6.45 20.81
CA GLY A 131 12.14 6.75 21.17
C GLY A 131 12.31 7.55 22.45
N GLY A 132 11.22 7.71 23.23
CA GLY A 132 11.23 8.47 24.47
C GLY A 132 10.63 9.89 24.34
N ASP A 133 10.43 10.36 23.11
CA ASP A 133 9.83 11.65 22.80
C ASP A 133 8.60 11.50 21.91
N ALA A 134 7.70 12.49 21.90
CA ALA A 134 6.44 12.43 21.18
C ALA A 134 6.64 12.40 19.66
N ILE A 135 5.83 11.59 18.97
CA ILE A 135 5.77 11.60 17.50
C ILE A 135 5.06 12.89 17.05
N ASP A 136 5.78 13.75 16.36
CA ASP A 136 5.31 15.05 15.86
C ASP A 136 4.96 15.03 14.36
N ALA A 137 5.55 14.12 13.57
CA ALA A 137 5.22 13.98 12.16
C ALA A 137 5.22 12.52 11.68
N ARG A 138 4.46 12.28 10.59
CA ARG A 138 4.33 10.98 9.93
C ARG A 138 4.32 11.15 8.43
N GLN A 139 4.91 10.20 7.72
CA GLN A 139 4.93 10.18 6.27
C GLN A 139 4.66 8.78 5.72
N ILE A 140 3.90 8.74 4.62
CA ILE A 140 3.80 7.59 3.74
C ILE A 140 4.64 7.88 2.49
N GLY A 141 5.58 6.99 2.21
CA GLY A 141 6.33 6.96 0.95
C GLY A 141 5.67 5.99 -0.02
N TYR A 142 5.63 6.33 -1.31
CA TYR A 142 5.09 5.43 -2.33
C TYR A 142 5.78 5.61 -3.68
N GLY A 143 5.56 4.64 -4.56
CA GLY A 143 6.09 4.68 -5.92
C GLY A 143 5.96 3.34 -6.63
N THR A 144 6.45 3.26 -7.87
CA THR A 144 6.47 2.04 -8.69
C THR A 144 7.75 1.24 -8.55
N SER A 145 8.80 1.83 -7.96
CA SER A 145 10.04 1.13 -7.62
C SER A 145 9.85 0.26 -6.38
N SER A 146 10.30 -0.98 -6.41
CA SER A 146 10.25 -1.88 -5.26
C SER A 146 11.35 -1.62 -4.22
N SER A 147 12.32 -0.78 -4.52
CA SER A 147 13.51 -0.55 -3.70
C SER A 147 13.66 0.89 -3.19
N SER A 148 12.91 1.84 -3.73
CA SER A 148 13.05 3.25 -3.39
C SER A 148 11.71 3.99 -3.33
N VAL A 149 11.59 4.89 -2.37
CA VAL A 149 10.48 5.85 -2.27
C VAL A 149 10.66 6.92 -3.36
N GLN A 150 9.62 7.15 -4.15
CA GLN A 150 9.61 8.14 -5.22
C GLN A 150 8.79 9.39 -4.86
N HIS A 151 7.76 9.21 -4.05
CA HIS A 151 6.86 10.27 -3.59
C HIS A 151 6.60 10.12 -2.10
N THR A 152 6.30 11.21 -1.43
CA THR A 152 5.92 11.22 -0.02
C THR A 152 4.65 12.05 0.20
N VAL A 153 3.86 11.64 1.16
CA VAL A 153 2.68 12.39 1.63
C VAL A 153 2.68 12.40 3.16
N SER A 154 2.42 13.58 3.75
CA SER A 154 2.19 13.69 5.19
C SER A 154 0.84 13.08 5.55
N SER A 155 0.77 12.41 6.69
CA SER A 155 -0.41 11.65 7.12
C SER A 155 -0.42 11.51 8.63
N ASP A 156 -1.58 11.37 9.26
CA ASP A 156 -1.62 10.99 10.67
C ASP A 156 -1.21 9.52 10.86
N ARG A 157 -2.01 8.57 10.49
CA ARG A 157 -1.72 7.12 10.47
C ARG A 157 -2.43 6.45 9.31
N SER A 158 -3.18 7.25 8.57
CA SER A 158 -3.96 6.78 7.44
C SER A 158 -4.17 7.90 6.43
N THR A 159 -4.22 7.56 5.16
CA THR A 159 -4.56 8.49 4.10
C THR A 159 -5.02 7.75 2.85
N THR A 160 -5.75 8.43 1.99
CA THR A 160 -6.03 7.97 0.63
C THR A 160 -5.04 8.59 -0.33
N ILE A 161 -4.24 7.76 -0.98
CA ILE A 161 -3.34 8.20 -2.05
C ILE A 161 -4.12 8.13 -3.35
N THR A 162 -4.18 9.25 -4.07
CA THR A 162 -4.93 9.44 -5.33
C THR A 162 -3.98 9.75 -6.49
N GLY A 163 -4.53 9.83 -7.72
CA GLY A 163 -3.73 10.16 -8.91
C GLY A 163 -2.86 9.00 -9.41
N LEU A 164 -3.13 7.77 -8.97
CA LEU A 164 -2.39 6.59 -9.39
C LEU A 164 -2.80 6.15 -10.80
N SER A 165 -1.88 5.54 -11.53
CA SER A 165 -2.15 4.94 -12.84
C SER A 165 -2.86 3.59 -12.67
N GLN A 166 -3.87 3.33 -13.49
CA GLN A 166 -4.63 2.06 -13.46
C GLN A 166 -3.77 0.87 -13.86
N GLY A 167 -4.07 -0.30 -13.29
CA GLY A 167 -3.39 -1.56 -13.58
C GLY A 167 -1.92 -1.60 -13.20
N THR A 168 -1.45 -0.67 -12.36
CA THR A 168 -0.05 -0.46 -12.00
C THR A 168 0.22 -0.94 -10.58
N THR A 169 1.35 -1.62 -10.36
CA THR A 169 1.78 -2.02 -9.02
C THR A 169 2.53 -0.87 -8.36
N TYR A 170 2.09 -0.51 -7.17
CA TYR A 170 2.73 0.47 -6.30
C TYR A 170 3.23 -0.19 -5.03
N TYR A 171 4.29 0.39 -4.48
CA TYR A 171 4.90 -0.01 -3.21
C TYR A 171 4.76 1.14 -2.22
N PHE A 172 4.59 0.80 -0.93
CA PHE A 172 4.27 1.75 0.13
C PHE A 172 5.14 1.49 1.36
N TRP A 173 5.57 2.57 2.00
CA TRP A 173 6.35 2.59 3.24
C TRP A 173 5.76 3.64 4.17
N ALA A 174 6.08 3.53 5.45
CA ALA A 174 5.75 4.55 6.44
C ALA A 174 7.00 4.89 7.26
N ARG A 175 7.08 6.12 7.76
CA ARG A 175 8.05 6.56 8.77
C ARG A 175 7.44 7.59 9.70
N THR A 176 8.01 7.72 10.89
CA THR A 176 7.60 8.65 11.94
C THR A 176 8.77 9.54 12.33
N HIS A 177 8.48 10.70 12.91
CA HIS A 177 9.44 11.70 13.32
C HIS A 177 9.18 12.11 14.77
N ASN A 178 10.24 12.45 15.48
CA ASN A 178 10.23 13.15 16.77
C ASN A 178 11.33 14.22 16.75
N SER A 179 11.60 14.91 17.88
CA SER A 179 12.64 15.93 17.95
C SER A 179 14.05 15.44 17.58
N GLU A 180 14.34 14.14 17.72
CA GLU A 180 15.62 13.53 17.38
C GLU A 180 15.75 13.17 15.88
N GLY A 181 14.63 13.18 15.14
CA GLY A 181 14.62 12.97 13.70
C GLY A 181 13.67 11.89 13.19
N TRP A 182 13.83 11.52 11.92
CA TRP A 182 13.04 10.51 11.25
C TRP A 182 13.48 9.09 11.58
N SER A 183 12.52 8.20 11.81
CA SER A 183 12.76 6.76 11.86
C SER A 183 13.25 6.22 10.51
N ALA A 184 13.79 5.01 10.50
CA ALA A 184 13.92 4.25 9.28
C ALA A 184 12.53 3.98 8.65
N TRP A 185 12.47 3.84 7.32
CA TRP A 185 11.28 3.41 6.63
C TRP A 185 10.85 2.01 7.10
N SER A 186 9.56 1.79 7.21
CA SER A 186 8.96 0.48 7.52
C SER A 186 9.33 -0.57 6.45
N ASN A 187 9.00 -1.82 6.72
CA ASN A 187 8.92 -2.80 5.65
C ASN A 187 7.87 -2.36 4.62
N ARG A 188 8.10 -2.69 3.35
CA ARG A 188 7.20 -2.29 2.26
C ARG A 188 5.95 -3.15 2.20
N ALA A 189 4.84 -2.53 1.84
CA ALA A 189 3.65 -3.18 1.30
C ALA A 189 3.59 -2.97 -0.22
N SER A 190 2.72 -3.71 -0.91
CA SER A 190 2.45 -3.49 -2.33
C SER A 190 0.98 -3.74 -2.65
N ALA A 191 0.47 -3.00 -3.64
CA ALA A 191 -0.85 -3.20 -4.20
C ALA A 191 -0.86 -2.86 -5.68
N LYS A 192 -1.70 -3.55 -6.44
CA LYS A 192 -1.94 -3.25 -7.85
C LYS A 192 -3.30 -2.56 -7.99
N THR A 193 -3.31 -1.38 -8.59
CA THR A 193 -4.55 -0.64 -8.89
C THR A 193 -5.42 -1.42 -9.88
N LEU A 194 -6.72 -1.21 -9.81
CA LEU A 194 -7.66 -1.82 -10.73
C LEU A 194 -7.53 -1.22 -12.13
N LYS A 195 -8.00 -1.98 -13.13
CA LYS A 195 -8.16 -1.52 -14.51
C LYS A 195 -9.43 -2.13 -15.12
N THR A 196 -9.82 -1.68 -16.30
CA THR A 196 -10.88 -2.33 -17.09
C THR A 196 -10.48 -3.75 -17.47
N PRO A 197 -11.45 -4.66 -17.71
CA PRO A 197 -11.16 -6.03 -18.16
C PRO A 197 -10.40 -6.07 -19.49
N GLY A 198 -9.63 -7.11 -19.68
CA GLY A 198 -9.09 -7.45 -20.99
C GLY A 198 -10.18 -7.80 -21.99
N ALA A 199 -9.85 -7.82 -23.28
CA ALA A 199 -10.76 -8.28 -24.31
C ALA A 199 -11.07 -9.78 -24.15
N PRO A 200 -12.34 -10.20 -24.20
CA PRO A 200 -12.69 -11.63 -24.34
C PRO A 200 -12.10 -12.25 -25.62
N SER A 201 -12.08 -13.56 -25.71
CA SER A 201 -11.84 -14.24 -26.99
C SER A 201 -12.95 -13.93 -28.00
N ALA A 202 -12.65 -14.07 -29.29
CA ALA A 202 -13.66 -13.90 -30.34
C ALA A 202 -14.84 -14.84 -30.09
N PRO A 203 -16.10 -14.37 -30.25
CA PRO A 203 -17.28 -15.18 -29.97
C PRO A 203 -17.40 -16.40 -30.92
N LEU A 204 -18.05 -17.43 -30.41
CA LEU A 204 -18.51 -18.56 -31.24
C LEU A 204 -19.90 -18.22 -31.78
N LEU A 205 -20.07 -18.39 -33.10
CA LEU A 205 -21.34 -18.10 -33.78
C LEU A 205 -21.91 -19.42 -34.29
N SER A 206 -23.18 -19.62 -34.00
CA SER A 206 -23.91 -20.86 -34.43
C SER A 206 -25.35 -20.51 -34.81
N SER A 207 -26.08 -21.50 -35.32
CA SER A 207 -27.49 -21.37 -35.69
C SER A 207 -27.80 -20.09 -36.50
N VAL A 208 -26.99 -19.84 -37.52
CA VAL A 208 -27.16 -18.67 -38.39
C VAL A 208 -28.48 -18.76 -39.15
N ARG A 209 -29.35 -17.80 -38.96
CA ARG A 209 -30.67 -17.71 -39.61
C ARG A 209 -30.73 -16.47 -40.51
N ALA A 210 -31.88 -16.21 -41.13
CA ALA A 210 -32.05 -15.04 -41.99
C ALA A 210 -32.00 -13.74 -41.18
N THR A 211 -32.54 -13.71 -39.94
CA THR A 211 -32.68 -12.51 -39.12
C THR A 211 -32.07 -12.63 -37.72
N SER A 212 -31.32 -13.75 -37.44
CA SER A 212 -30.74 -13.96 -36.14
C SER A 212 -29.50 -14.88 -36.18
N VAL A 213 -28.68 -14.84 -35.12
CA VAL A 213 -27.54 -15.71 -34.90
C VAL A 213 -27.39 -15.98 -33.40
N ASP A 214 -27.01 -17.20 -33.06
CA ASP A 214 -26.64 -17.58 -31.69
C ASP A 214 -25.19 -17.23 -31.46
N VAL A 215 -24.91 -16.50 -30.37
CA VAL A 215 -23.59 -15.99 -29.98
C VAL A 215 -23.21 -16.55 -28.62
N ALA A 216 -22.15 -17.32 -28.55
CA ALA A 216 -21.57 -17.81 -27.31
C ALA A 216 -20.17 -17.22 -27.10
N PHE A 217 -19.80 -16.95 -25.84
CA PHE A 217 -18.52 -16.38 -25.49
C PHE A 217 -18.11 -16.77 -24.06
N SER A 218 -16.82 -16.63 -23.76
CA SER A 218 -16.26 -16.84 -22.44
C SER A 218 -15.77 -15.53 -21.83
N ALA A 219 -15.66 -15.49 -20.50
CA ALA A 219 -15.08 -14.36 -19.80
C ALA A 219 -13.61 -14.12 -20.26
N PRO A 220 -13.14 -12.88 -20.22
CA PRO A 220 -11.72 -12.58 -20.46
C PRO A 220 -10.85 -13.21 -19.37
N SER A 221 -9.63 -13.61 -19.71
CA SER A 221 -8.64 -14.12 -18.76
C SER A 221 -8.16 -13.07 -17.75
N ASP A 222 -8.18 -11.80 -18.15
CA ASP A 222 -7.84 -10.67 -17.29
C ASP A 222 -9.12 -9.90 -16.91
N SER A 223 -9.56 -10.05 -15.67
CA SER A 223 -10.71 -9.33 -15.13
C SER A 223 -10.40 -7.86 -14.75
N GLY A 224 -9.13 -7.43 -14.83
CA GLY A 224 -8.69 -6.11 -14.40
C GLY A 224 -8.57 -5.93 -12.89
N GLY A 225 -8.52 -7.04 -12.13
CA GLY A 225 -8.42 -7.03 -10.66
C GLY A 225 -9.76 -6.87 -9.92
N SER A 226 -10.87 -6.83 -10.63
CA SER A 226 -12.22 -6.74 -10.07
C SER A 226 -13.19 -7.69 -10.78
N THR A 227 -14.24 -8.10 -10.11
CA THR A 227 -15.26 -9.01 -10.64
C THR A 227 -15.92 -8.46 -11.90
N ILE A 228 -16.14 -9.31 -12.90
CA ILE A 228 -16.91 -8.97 -14.10
C ILE A 228 -18.38 -8.81 -13.69
N THR A 229 -18.97 -7.66 -14.03
CA THR A 229 -20.35 -7.29 -13.69
C THR A 229 -21.29 -7.34 -14.88
N GLY A 230 -20.78 -7.53 -16.11
CA GLY A 230 -21.63 -7.63 -17.29
C GLY A 230 -20.85 -7.81 -18.57
N TYR A 231 -21.59 -8.18 -19.61
CA TYR A 231 -21.08 -8.33 -20.96
C TYR A 231 -21.96 -7.58 -21.96
N GLN A 232 -21.37 -7.24 -23.08
CA GLN A 232 -22.07 -6.61 -24.19
C GLN A 232 -21.61 -7.23 -25.52
N ILE A 233 -22.57 -7.60 -26.36
CA ILE A 233 -22.32 -7.98 -27.74
C ILE A 233 -22.48 -6.72 -28.59
N GLY A 234 -21.48 -6.44 -29.41
CA GLY A 234 -21.53 -5.43 -30.45
C GLY A 234 -21.61 -6.09 -31.83
N TYR A 235 -22.49 -5.60 -32.69
CA TYR A 235 -22.65 -6.15 -34.03
C TYR A 235 -22.93 -5.02 -35.04
N GLY A 236 -22.65 -5.31 -36.32
CA GLY A 236 -22.83 -4.38 -37.42
C GLY A 236 -22.20 -4.86 -38.70
N THR A 237 -22.40 -4.12 -39.79
CA THR A 237 -21.81 -4.42 -41.12
C THR A 237 -20.40 -3.88 -41.29
N ASN A 238 -19.94 -3.02 -40.37
CA ASN A 238 -18.57 -2.49 -40.39
C ASN A 238 -17.63 -3.43 -39.61
N SER A 239 -16.50 -3.77 -40.22
CA SER A 239 -15.49 -4.65 -39.60
C SER A 239 -14.72 -4.03 -38.44
N SER A 240 -14.73 -2.68 -38.31
CA SER A 240 -13.95 -1.94 -37.30
C SER A 240 -14.76 -1.63 -36.04
N THR A 241 -15.98 -1.13 -36.20
CA THR A 241 -16.81 -0.65 -35.10
C THR A 241 -18.24 -1.24 -35.18
N PRO A 242 -18.78 -1.71 -34.05
CA PRO A 242 -20.18 -2.12 -34.01
C PRO A 242 -21.10 -0.90 -34.16
N SER A 243 -22.16 -1.04 -34.95
CA SER A 243 -23.22 -0.02 -35.07
C SER A 243 -24.37 -0.22 -34.06
N SER A 244 -24.44 -1.41 -33.49
CA SER A 244 -25.48 -1.78 -32.50
C SER A 244 -24.85 -2.58 -31.36
N THR A 245 -25.47 -2.50 -30.18
CA THR A 245 -25.03 -3.26 -29.01
C THR A 245 -26.20 -3.81 -28.22
N VAL A 246 -26.00 -4.96 -27.58
CA VAL A 246 -26.98 -5.58 -26.68
C VAL A 246 -26.24 -6.09 -25.42
N SER A 247 -26.84 -5.87 -24.25
CA SER A 247 -26.40 -6.52 -23.02
C SER A 247 -26.61 -8.02 -23.14
N ALA A 248 -25.64 -8.80 -22.66
CA ALA A 248 -25.64 -10.23 -22.96
C ALA A 248 -25.27 -11.11 -21.76
N THR A 249 -25.86 -12.28 -21.74
CA THR A 249 -25.35 -13.45 -21.04
C THR A 249 -24.89 -14.45 -22.12
N SER A 250 -24.05 -15.42 -21.78
CA SER A 250 -23.61 -16.43 -22.77
C SER A 250 -24.32 -17.75 -22.52
N PRO A 251 -24.98 -18.37 -23.52
CA PRO A 251 -25.22 -17.90 -24.89
C PRO A 251 -26.32 -16.82 -24.99
N GLN A 252 -26.29 -16.03 -26.08
CA GLN A 252 -27.26 -14.99 -26.38
C GLN A 252 -27.64 -15.06 -27.85
N VAL A 253 -28.94 -14.89 -28.16
CA VAL A 253 -29.43 -14.75 -29.53
C VAL A 253 -29.45 -13.27 -29.93
N VAL A 254 -28.72 -12.92 -30.98
CA VAL A 254 -28.81 -11.59 -31.62
C VAL A 254 -29.87 -11.67 -32.73
N THR A 255 -30.85 -10.79 -32.67
CA THR A 255 -32.01 -10.73 -33.59
C THR A 255 -32.06 -9.40 -34.36
N GLY A 256 -33.01 -9.26 -35.29
CA GLY A 256 -33.19 -8.03 -36.09
C GLY A 256 -32.12 -7.83 -37.17
N LEU A 257 -31.43 -8.88 -37.57
CA LEU A 257 -30.47 -8.84 -38.66
C LEU A 257 -31.16 -8.86 -40.03
N ASN A 258 -30.55 -8.24 -41.02
CA ASN A 258 -31.05 -8.30 -42.41
C ASN A 258 -30.62 -9.60 -43.07
N PRO A 259 -31.50 -10.24 -43.87
CA PRO A 259 -31.15 -11.44 -44.62
C PRO A 259 -29.99 -11.18 -45.61
N GLY A 260 -29.20 -12.24 -45.89
CA GLY A 260 -28.14 -12.21 -46.89
C GLY A 260 -27.00 -11.25 -46.62
N THR A 261 -26.94 -10.69 -45.42
CA THR A 261 -26.04 -9.56 -45.03
C THR A 261 -24.84 -10.08 -44.19
N VAL A 262 -23.65 -9.56 -44.46
CA VAL A 262 -22.47 -9.87 -43.65
C VAL A 262 -22.48 -8.97 -42.41
N TYR A 263 -22.36 -9.65 -41.26
CA TYR A 263 -22.23 -8.99 -39.96
C TYR A 263 -20.91 -9.35 -39.28
N TYR A 264 -20.35 -8.40 -38.56
CA TYR A 264 -19.18 -8.55 -37.70
C TYR A 264 -19.65 -8.44 -36.24
N ILE A 265 -19.37 -9.49 -35.46
CA ILE A 265 -19.84 -9.63 -34.08
C ILE A 265 -18.64 -9.67 -33.12
N ARG A 266 -18.73 -8.94 -32.04
CA ARG A 266 -17.70 -8.77 -30.99
C ARG A 266 -18.34 -8.83 -29.63
N VAL A 267 -17.50 -9.08 -28.60
CA VAL A 267 -17.92 -9.09 -27.20
C VAL A 267 -16.96 -8.24 -26.37
N ARG A 268 -17.46 -7.56 -25.37
CA ARG A 268 -16.65 -6.94 -24.32
C ARG A 268 -17.24 -7.21 -22.94
N ALA A 269 -16.39 -7.12 -21.93
CA ALA A 269 -16.74 -7.31 -20.52
C ALA A 269 -16.67 -5.99 -19.75
N ARG A 270 -17.40 -5.89 -18.65
CA ARG A 270 -17.39 -4.76 -17.72
C ARG A 270 -17.06 -5.22 -16.32
N ASN A 271 -16.29 -4.42 -15.57
CA ASN A 271 -16.09 -4.54 -14.14
C ASN A 271 -16.44 -3.20 -13.44
N SER A 272 -16.06 -3.04 -12.17
CA SER A 272 -16.30 -1.81 -11.39
C SER A 272 -15.59 -0.57 -11.96
N VAL A 273 -14.51 -0.73 -12.73
CA VAL A 273 -13.80 0.37 -13.37
C VAL A 273 -14.47 0.82 -14.66
N GLY A 274 -15.08 -0.10 -15.41
CA GLY A 274 -15.77 0.22 -16.64
C GLY A 274 -15.72 -0.90 -17.67
N TRP A 275 -16.07 -0.55 -18.92
CA TRP A 275 -16.02 -1.44 -20.07
C TRP A 275 -14.59 -1.67 -20.54
N GLY A 276 -14.23 -2.94 -20.78
CA GLY A 276 -12.99 -3.34 -21.42
C GLY A 276 -13.02 -3.20 -22.95
N ALA A 277 -11.93 -3.57 -23.56
CA ALA A 277 -11.80 -3.57 -25.02
C ALA A 277 -12.72 -4.62 -25.67
N TRP A 278 -13.14 -4.37 -26.90
CA TRP A 278 -13.84 -5.33 -27.72
C TRP A 278 -12.92 -6.51 -28.09
N SER A 279 -13.49 -7.72 -28.17
CA SER A 279 -12.84 -8.90 -28.74
C SER A 279 -12.48 -8.69 -30.22
N ALA A 280 -11.67 -9.57 -30.76
CA ALA A 280 -11.60 -9.72 -32.21
C ALA A 280 -13.00 -10.00 -32.79
N ALA A 281 -13.26 -9.48 -33.98
CA ALA A 281 -14.53 -9.69 -34.67
C ALA A 281 -14.60 -11.12 -35.23
N ARG A 282 -15.81 -11.69 -35.18
CA ARG A 282 -16.17 -12.86 -35.97
C ARG A 282 -17.20 -12.44 -37.00
N SER A 283 -16.97 -12.74 -38.26
CA SER A 283 -17.94 -12.43 -39.32
C SER A 283 -18.84 -13.62 -39.62
N ILE A 284 -20.09 -13.34 -39.96
CA ILE A 284 -21.05 -14.30 -40.52
C ILE A 284 -21.84 -13.62 -41.62
N ARG A 285 -22.34 -14.41 -42.54
CA ARG A 285 -23.39 -13.99 -43.46
C ARG A 285 -24.71 -14.63 -43.03
N THR A 286 -25.75 -13.82 -42.80
CA THR A 286 -27.10 -14.32 -42.53
C THR A 286 -27.63 -15.09 -43.75
N VAL A 287 -28.51 -16.05 -43.48
CA VAL A 287 -29.17 -16.78 -44.57
C VAL A 287 -29.94 -15.78 -45.43
N ALA A 288 -29.75 -15.86 -46.74
CA ALA A 288 -30.53 -15.08 -47.67
C ALA A 288 -32.00 -15.51 -47.58
N GLY A 289 -32.92 -14.57 -47.60
CA GLY A 289 -34.37 -14.82 -47.63
C GLY A 289 -34.96 -14.37 -48.96
N ALA A 290 -36.06 -14.97 -49.37
CA ALA A 290 -36.91 -14.48 -50.42
C ALA A 290 -38.12 -13.80 -49.80
N TYR A 291 -38.59 -12.74 -50.40
CA TYR A 291 -39.86 -12.11 -49.99
C TYR A 291 -40.98 -12.71 -50.83
N ILE A 292 -42.01 -13.20 -50.16
CA ILE A 292 -43.23 -13.72 -50.82
C ILE A 292 -44.43 -12.82 -50.43
N ARG A 293 -45.31 -12.64 -51.38
CA ARG A 293 -46.58 -11.91 -51.12
C ARG A 293 -47.63 -12.93 -50.64
N VAL A 294 -48.16 -12.65 -49.44
CA VAL A 294 -49.26 -13.44 -48.89
C VAL A 294 -50.47 -12.47 -48.69
N GLY A 295 -51.40 -12.50 -49.61
CA GLY A 295 -52.48 -11.50 -49.67
C GLY A 295 -51.95 -10.12 -50.02
N ALA A 296 -52.23 -9.12 -49.20
CA ALA A 296 -51.72 -7.74 -49.33
C ALA A 296 -50.36 -7.52 -48.70
N GLU A 297 -49.83 -8.46 -47.88
CA GLU A 297 -48.57 -8.34 -47.12
C GLU A 297 -47.40 -9.02 -47.86
N ILE A 298 -46.22 -8.40 -47.77
CA ILE A 298 -44.95 -8.96 -48.18
C ILE A 298 -44.28 -9.56 -46.96
N LYS A 299 -44.07 -10.89 -46.98
CA LYS A 299 -43.43 -11.64 -45.86
C LYS A 299 -42.10 -12.23 -46.26
N LEU A 300 -41.12 -12.18 -45.35
CA LEU A 300 -39.86 -12.88 -45.54
C LEU A 300 -40.11 -14.41 -45.51
N ALA A 301 -39.72 -15.09 -46.57
CA ALA A 301 -39.70 -16.55 -46.65
C ALA A 301 -38.28 -17.06 -46.74
N ILE A 302 -37.94 -18.05 -45.92
CA ILE A 302 -36.70 -18.78 -46.03
C ILE A 302 -36.97 -20.00 -46.93
N PRO A 303 -36.38 -20.09 -48.14
CA PRO A 303 -36.62 -21.21 -49.02
C PRO A 303 -35.93 -22.48 -48.47
N TYR A 304 -36.63 -23.59 -48.48
CA TYR A 304 -36.12 -24.91 -48.14
C TYR A 304 -36.17 -25.81 -49.35
N VAL A 305 -35.13 -26.65 -49.50
CA VAL A 305 -35.09 -27.72 -50.51
C VAL A 305 -34.90 -29.06 -49.79
N LYS A 306 -35.58 -30.11 -50.27
CA LYS A 306 -35.47 -31.45 -49.74
C LYS A 306 -34.37 -32.19 -50.50
N VAL A 307 -33.25 -32.52 -49.83
CA VAL A 307 -32.11 -33.23 -50.40
C VAL A 307 -31.90 -34.50 -49.59
N GLY A 308 -32.00 -35.66 -50.26
CA GLY A 308 -31.83 -36.96 -49.58
C GLY A 308 -32.85 -37.20 -48.46
N GLY A 309 -34.09 -36.72 -48.61
CA GLY A 309 -35.13 -36.86 -47.59
C GLY A 309 -35.10 -35.80 -46.47
N VAL A 310 -34.06 -34.99 -46.37
CA VAL A 310 -33.88 -33.96 -45.34
C VAL A 310 -34.15 -32.57 -45.94
N TRP A 311 -34.93 -31.73 -45.19
CA TRP A 311 -35.14 -30.34 -45.56
C TRP A 311 -33.90 -29.52 -45.22
N LYS A 312 -33.31 -28.84 -46.23
CA LYS A 312 -32.17 -27.92 -46.09
C LYS A 312 -32.55 -26.53 -46.54
N VAL A 313 -31.99 -25.52 -45.89
CA VAL A 313 -32.14 -24.13 -46.34
C VAL A 313 -31.49 -23.99 -47.70
N ALA A 314 -32.25 -23.49 -48.68
CA ALA A 314 -31.76 -23.22 -50.02
C ALA A 314 -31.33 -21.74 -50.17
N GLU A 315 -30.25 -21.52 -50.91
CA GLU A 315 -29.90 -20.13 -51.29
C GLU A 315 -30.75 -19.72 -52.51
N PRO A 316 -31.51 -18.63 -52.46
CA PRO A 316 -32.28 -18.19 -53.61
C PRO A 316 -31.36 -17.67 -54.70
N TRP A 317 -31.54 -18.15 -55.91
CA TRP A 317 -30.89 -17.70 -57.13
C TRP A 317 -31.92 -17.02 -58.03
N ILE A 318 -31.55 -15.91 -58.63
CA ILE A 318 -32.36 -15.20 -59.58
C ILE A 318 -31.77 -15.32 -60.98
N ARG A 319 -32.57 -15.50 -61.99
CA ARG A 319 -32.10 -15.48 -63.38
C ARG A 319 -32.19 -14.05 -63.90
N ASN A 320 -31.05 -13.45 -64.17
CA ASN A 320 -30.98 -12.14 -64.79
C ASN A 320 -30.20 -12.21 -66.11
N VAL A 321 -30.85 -11.76 -67.19
CA VAL A 321 -30.26 -11.73 -68.52
C VAL A 321 -29.56 -13.03 -68.92
N GLY A 322 -30.25 -14.19 -68.74
CA GLY A 322 -29.77 -15.47 -69.15
C GLY A 322 -28.80 -16.20 -68.20
N ALA A 323 -28.30 -15.56 -67.15
CA ALA A 323 -27.43 -16.13 -66.15
C ALA A 323 -28.07 -16.23 -64.76
N TRP A 324 -27.83 -17.34 -64.05
CA TRP A 324 -28.22 -17.46 -62.64
C TRP A 324 -27.24 -16.70 -61.72
N LYS A 325 -27.77 -15.84 -60.87
CA LYS A 325 -27.01 -15.12 -59.83
C LYS A 325 -27.64 -15.38 -58.49
N ARG A 326 -26.77 -15.45 -57.44
CA ARG A 326 -27.27 -15.42 -56.07
C ARG A 326 -28.09 -14.15 -55.86
N SER A 327 -29.23 -14.23 -55.20
CA SER A 327 -29.90 -13.03 -54.73
C SER A 327 -29.04 -12.41 -53.64
N THR A 328 -28.52 -11.25 -53.88
CA THR A 328 -27.74 -10.49 -52.90
C THR A 328 -28.65 -9.87 -51.85
#